data_51b4db04460441af2e2103211b32d849
#
_entry.id   51b4db04460441af2e2103211b32d849
#
_cell.length_a   1.000
_cell.length_b   1.000
_cell.length_c   1.000
_cell.angle_alpha   90.00
_cell.angle_beta   90.00
_cell.angle_gamma   90.00
#
_symmetry.space_group_name_H-M   'P 1'
#
loop_
_entity.id
_entity.type
_entity.pdbx_description
1 polymer ?
#
loop_
_entity_poly.entity_id
_entity_poly.type
_entity_poly.pdbx_seq_one_letter_code
_entity_poly.pdbx_strand_id
1 'polypeptide(L)'
;KELERAMELLDMDPSYAERDLNVGFSGGEKKKAEILQLLMLKPALAILDETDSGLDVDAVRTVSAGIRKYQEDCKGSLLIITHSTKILESLHVDATHVMVEGSIIKNGDASLVEEINESGFAEYEQR
;
A
#
# COMPACT_ATOMS: atom_id res chain seq x y z
N LYS A 1 3.32 12.90 19.89
CA LYS A 1 2.44 11.76 20.24
C LYS A 1 1.87 11.05 19.01
N GLU A 2 1.27 11.77 18.05
CA GLU A 2 0.71 11.16 16.84
C GLU A 2 1.80 10.54 15.96
N LEU A 3 2.88 11.28 15.73
CA LEU A 3 4.04 10.78 14.97
C LEU A 3 4.65 9.54 15.61
N GLU A 4 4.82 9.54 16.92
CA GLU A 4 5.36 8.40 17.67
C GLU A 4 4.49 7.15 17.49
N ARG A 5 3.16 7.30 17.59
CA ARG A 5 2.21 6.19 17.38
C ARG A 5 2.27 5.64 15.97
N ALA A 6 2.37 6.53 14.97
CA ALA A 6 2.49 6.13 13.58
C ALA A 6 3.81 5.37 13.33
N MET A 7 4.90 5.84 13.92
CA MET A 7 6.20 5.16 13.82
C MET A 7 6.20 3.79 14.49
N GLU A 8 5.55 3.66 15.66
CA GLU A 8 5.38 2.36 16.32
C GLU A 8 4.58 1.38 15.45
N LEU A 9 3.48 1.84 14.85
CA LEU A 9 2.66 1.02 13.98
C LEU A 9 3.47 0.51 12.77
N LEU A 10 4.38 1.33 12.26
CA LEU A 10 5.20 1.00 11.10
C LEU A 10 6.53 0.32 11.47
N ASP A 11 6.72 0.03 12.75
CA ASP A 11 7.97 -0.57 13.25
C ASP A 11 9.21 0.23 12.79
N MET A 12 9.15 1.56 12.98
CA MET A 12 10.23 2.48 12.63
C MET A 12 10.98 2.93 13.88
N ASP A 13 12.31 3.00 13.77
CA ASP A 13 13.14 3.57 14.82
C ASP A 13 12.83 5.07 14.97
N PRO A 14 12.60 5.58 16.19
CA PRO A 14 12.30 6.99 16.42
C PRO A 14 13.34 7.97 15.86
N SER A 15 14.59 7.53 15.69
CA SER A 15 15.65 8.37 15.11
C SER A 15 15.35 8.82 13.66
N TYR A 16 14.51 8.10 12.94
CA TYR A 16 14.11 8.47 11.58
C TYR A 16 13.30 9.76 11.53
N ALA A 17 12.63 10.15 12.61
CA ALA A 17 11.90 11.41 12.68
C ALA A 17 12.81 12.64 12.58
N GLU A 18 14.08 12.49 12.95
CA GLU A 18 15.08 13.56 12.95
C GLU A 18 15.95 13.58 11.70
N ARG A 19 15.80 12.59 10.82
CA ARG A 19 16.56 12.49 9.57
C ARG A 19 15.86 13.25 8.44
N ASP A 20 16.67 13.73 7.51
CA ASP A 20 16.15 14.22 6.23
C ASP A 20 15.43 13.08 5.50
N LEU A 21 14.38 13.43 4.78
CA LEU A 21 13.54 12.46 4.11
C LEU A 21 14.34 11.58 3.15
N ASN A 22 14.24 10.27 3.34
CA ASN A 22 14.87 9.23 2.53
C ASN A 22 16.41 9.22 2.51
N VAL A 23 17.06 10.05 3.32
CA VAL A 23 18.52 10.05 3.42
C VAL A 23 19.00 8.92 4.34
N GLY A 24 19.78 7.99 3.79
CA GLY A 24 20.27 6.84 4.52
C GLY A 24 19.22 5.77 4.83
N PHE A 25 18.06 5.84 4.21
CA PHE A 25 17.01 4.84 4.37
C PHE A 25 17.24 3.65 3.44
N SER A 26 16.99 2.43 3.95
CA SER A 26 16.89 1.23 3.10
C SER A 26 15.63 1.30 2.23
N GLY A 27 15.49 0.38 1.27
CA GLY A 27 14.28 0.29 0.44
C GLY A 27 13.01 0.09 1.27
N GLY A 28 13.06 -0.82 2.26
CA GLY A 28 11.94 -1.05 3.17
C GLY A 28 11.62 0.16 4.05
N GLU A 29 12.64 0.85 4.54
CA GLU A 29 12.47 2.06 5.35
C GLU A 29 11.89 3.22 4.55
N LYS A 30 12.25 3.35 3.26
CA LYS A 30 11.65 4.33 2.36
C LYS A 30 10.17 4.09 2.17
N LYS A 31 9.76 2.82 2.02
CA LYS A 31 8.35 2.44 1.89
C LYS A 31 7.57 2.73 3.17
N LYS A 32 8.13 2.41 4.32
CA LYS A 32 7.55 2.76 5.63
C LYS A 32 7.42 4.28 5.81
N ALA A 33 8.43 5.04 5.38
CA ALA A 33 8.40 6.50 5.43
C ALA A 33 7.31 7.10 4.54
N GLU A 34 7.02 6.51 3.39
CA GLU A 34 5.88 6.91 2.54
C GLU A 34 4.56 6.75 3.28
N ILE A 35 4.37 5.62 3.98
CA ILE A 35 3.16 5.37 4.76
C ILE A 35 3.10 6.27 6.00
N LEU A 36 4.23 6.57 6.62
CA LEU A 36 4.28 7.53 7.71
C LEU A 36 3.76 8.90 7.27
N GLN A 37 4.18 9.38 6.10
CA GLN A 37 3.68 10.62 5.52
C GLN A 37 2.16 10.56 5.28
N LEU A 38 1.66 9.44 4.77
CA LEU A 38 0.23 9.21 4.57
C LEU A 38 -0.55 9.38 5.87
N LEU A 39 -0.06 8.77 6.96
CA LEU A 39 -0.70 8.82 8.28
C LEU A 39 -0.66 10.22 8.90
N MET A 40 0.40 10.96 8.66
CA MET A 40 0.56 12.31 9.22
C MET A 40 -0.17 13.38 8.42
N LEU A 41 -0.14 13.30 7.10
CA LEU A 41 -0.75 14.30 6.22
C LEU A 41 -2.25 14.12 6.04
N LYS A 42 -2.75 12.90 6.17
CA LYS A 42 -4.18 12.55 6.03
C LYS A 42 -4.80 13.18 4.77
N PRO A 43 -4.23 12.90 3.57
CA PRO A 43 -4.71 13.56 2.35
C PRO A 43 -6.12 13.12 1.97
N ALA A 44 -6.83 13.96 1.24
CA ALA A 44 -8.14 13.63 0.68
C ALA A 44 -8.06 12.56 -0.41
N LEU A 45 -6.95 12.51 -1.15
CA LEU A 45 -6.63 11.48 -2.13
C LEU A 45 -5.20 11.01 -1.95
N ALA A 46 -5.01 9.72 -1.77
CA ALA A 46 -3.69 9.09 -1.73
C ALA A 46 -3.52 8.16 -2.94
N ILE A 47 -2.40 8.27 -3.62
CA ILE A 47 -2.02 7.37 -4.71
C ILE A 47 -0.75 6.64 -4.28
N LEU A 48 -0.86 5.32 -4.14
CA LEU A 48 0.25 4.46 -3.73
C LEU A 48 0.66 3.58 -4.92
N ASP A 49 1.81 3.89 -5.49
CA ASP A 49 2.33 3.20 -6.67
C ASP A 49 3.41 2.21 -6.27
N GLU A 50 3.05 0.91 -6.34
CA GLU A 50 3.92 -0.21 -6.00
C GLU A 50 4.63 -0.08 -4.63
N THR A 51 3.92 0.39 -3.62
CA THR A 51 4.45 0.64 -2.28
C THR A 51 4.92 -0.65 -1.59
N ASP A 52 4.44 -1.80 -2.02
CA ASP A 52 4.81 -3.13 -1.53
C ASP A 52 5.97 -3.78 -2.30
N SER A 53 6.43 -3.16 -3.37
CA SER A 53 7.49 -3.71 -4.23
C SER A 53 8.81 -3.89 -3.48
N GLY A 54 9.41 -5.08 -3.58
CA GLY A 54 10.70 -5.38 -2.97
C GLY A 54 10.67 -5.60 -1.46
N LEU A 55 9.50 -5.66 -0.84
CA LEU A 55 9.34 -5.90 0.60
C LEU A 55 9.20 -7.40 0.90
N ASP A 56 9.73 -7.81 2.06
CA ASP A 56 9.47 -9.15 2.60
C ASP A 56 8.05 -9.24 3.18
N VAL A 57 7.65 -10.44 3.60
CA VAL A 57 6.30 -10.72 4.11
C VAL A 57 5.96 -9.84 5.32
N ASP A 58 6.90 -9.68 6.25
CA ASP A 58 6.66 -8.91 7.47
C ASP A 58 6.55 -7.41 7.18
N ALA A 59 7.38 -6.90 6.28
CA ALA A 59 7.31 -5.50 5.85
C ALA A 59 6.01 -5.21 5.10
N VAL A 60 5.52 -6.12 4.26
CA VAL A 60 4.23 -5.98 3.59
C VAL A 60 3.09 -5.90 4.60
N ARG A 61 3.11 -6.73 5.64
CA ARG A 61 2.11 -6.67 6.72
C ARG A 61 2.13 -5.34 7.45
N THR A 62 3.32 -4.83 7.75
CA THR A 62 3.50 -3.55 8.44
C THR A 62 2.97 -2.38 7.60
N VAL A 63 3.34 -2.35 6.32
CA VAL A 63 2.87 -1.33 5.38
C VAL A 63 1.35 -1.41 5.21
N SER A 64 0.81 -2.61 5.06
CA SER A 64 -0.63 -2.84 4.93
C SER A 64 -1.40 -2.38 6.16
N ALA A 65 -0.86 -2.62 7.36
CA ALA A 65 -1.46 -2.15 8.61
C ALA A 65 -1.52 -0.62 8.67
N GLY A 66 -0.49 0.05 8.20
CA GLY A 66 -0.44 1.51 8.10
C GLY A 66 -1.50 2.06 7.13
N ILE A 67 -1.65 1.45 5.96
CA ILE A 67 -2.66 1.83 4.97
C ILE A 67 -4.06 1.61 5.53
N ARG A 68 -4.28 0.49 6.21
CA ARG A 68 -5.56 0.20 6.87
C ARG A 68 -5.91 1.28 7.91
N LYS A 69 -4.92 1.70 8.68
CA LYS A 69 -5.10 2.78 9.66
C LYS A 69 -5.55 4.09 8.99
N TYR A 70 -4.98 4.42 7.84
CA TYR A 70 -5.42 5.55 7.03
C TYR A 70 -6.89 5.39 6.60
N GLN A 71 -7.29 4.21 6.12
CA GLN A 71 -8.69 3.95 5.74
C GLN A 71 -9.66 4.11 6.92
N GLU A 72 -9.27 3.68 8.10
CA GLU A 72 -10.11 3.76 9.31
C GLU A 72 -10.25 5.19 9.83
N ASP A 73 -9.16 5.96 9.82
CA ASP A 73 -9.08 7.29 10.42
C ASP A 73 -9.43 8.43 9.46
N CYS A 74 -9.33 8.20 8.15
CA CYS A 74 -9.55 9.20 7.12
C CYS A 74 -10.70 8.79 6.21
N LYS A 75 -11.51 9.78 5.81
CA LYS A 75 -12.54 9.61 4.80
C LYS A 75 -12.03 9.96 3.40
N GLY A 76 -10.73 9.85 3.19
CA GLY A 76 -10.10 10.12 1.90
C GLY A 76 -10.29 8.97 0.91
N SER A 77 -9.95 9.25 -0.34
CA SER A 77 -9.91 8.25 -1.41
C SER A 77 -8.51 7.66 -1.53
N LEU A 78 -8.43 6.37 -1.81
CA LEU A 78 -7.17 5.63 -1.91
C LEU A 78 -7.12 4.89 -3.24
N LEU A 79 -6.08 5.16 -4.02
CA LEU A 79 -5.77 4.43 -5.24
C LEU A 79 -4.45 3.68 -5.04
N ILE A 80 -4.49 2.37 -5.16
CA ILE A 80 -3.29 1.51 -5.03
C ILE A 80 -3.00 0.87 -6.36
N ILE A 81 -1.75 1.00 -6.81
CA ILE A 81 -1.22 0.32 -7.99
C ILE A 81 -0.26 -0.75 -7.51
N THR A 82 -0.58 -2.01 -7.76
CA THR A 82 0.24 -3.14 -7.33
C THR A 82 0.04 -4.34 -8.27
N HIS A 83 1.03 -5.21 -8.35
CA HIS A 83 0.91 -6.51 -9.01
C HIS A 83 0.84 -7.66 -7.99
N SER A 84 0.74 -7.34 -6.70
CA SER A 84 0.62 -8.32 -5.62
C SER A 84 -0.69 -8.11 -4.86
N THR A 85 -1.44 -9.18 -4.66
CA THR A 85 -2.69 -9.14 -3.90
C THR A 85 -2.47 -9.14 -2.39
N LYS A 86 -1.27 -9.45 -1.92
CA LYS A 86 -0.97 -9.57 -0.49
C LYS A 86 -1.18 -8.29 0.30
N ILE A 87 -0.79 -7.15 -0.27
CA ILE A 87 -0.98 -5.85 0.39
C ILE A 87 -2.48 -5.52 0.55
N LEU A 88 -3.33 -6.09 -0.30
CA LEU A 88 -4.76 -5.80 -0.34
C LEU A 88 -5.60 -6.66 0.62
N GLU A 89 -5.06 -7.76 1.14
CA GLU A 89 -5.80 -8.74 1.95
C GLU A 89 -6.47 -8.15 3.19
N SER A 90 -5.86 -7.16 3.83
CA SER A 90 -6.38 -6.53 5.04
C SER A 90 -7.11 -5.21 4.77
N LEU A 91 -7.20 -4.79 3.52
CA LEU A 91 -7.75 -3.50 3.13
C LEU A 91 -9.19 -3.64 2.63
N HIS A 92 -9.96 -2.56 2.80
CA HIS A 92 -11.27 -2.46 2.17
C HIS A 92 -11.10 -2.00 0.72
N VAL A 93 -11.62 -2.79 -0.21
CA VAL A 93 -11.53 -2.52 -1.65
C VAL A 93 -12.94 -2.29 -2.20
N ASP A 94 -13.18 -1.11 -2.77
CA ASP A 94 -14.47 -0.76 -3.38
C ASP A 94 -14.51 -1.14 -4.86
N ALA A 95 -13.41 -0.90 -5.58
CA ALA A 95 -13.33 -1.16 -7.01
C ALA A 95 -11.95 -1.70 -7.37
N THR A 96 -11.92 -2.60 -8.33
CA THR A 96 -10.70 -3.22 -8.85
C THR A 96 -10.65 -3.10 -10.36
N HIS A 97 -9.50 -2.71 -10.88
CA HIS A 97 -9.25 -2.59 -12.32
C HIS A 97 -8.02 -3.40 -12.68
N VAL A 98 -8.14 -4.28 -13.67
CA VAL A 98 -6.99 -5.04 -14.18
C VAL A 98 -6.44 -4.32 -15.40
N MET A 99 -5.15 -3.97 -15.33
CA MET A 99 -4.44 -3.29 -16.41
C MET A 99 -3.42 -4.22 -17.05
N VAL A 100 -3.44 -4.33 -18.36
CA VAL A 100 -2.47 -5.10 -19.14
C VAL A 100 -2.03 -4.23 -20.34
N GLU A 101 -0.73 -4.11 -20.51
CA GLU A 101 -0.13 -3.36 -21.62
C GLU A 101 -0.72 -1.94 -21.78
N GLY A 102 -0.92 -1.25 -20.66
CA GLY A 102 -1.40 0.13 -20.67
C GLY A 102 -2.93 0.29 -20.84
N SER A 103 -3.67 -0.81 -20.89
CA SER A 103 -5.12 -0.78 -21.04
C SER A 103 -5.83 -1.47 -19.88
N ILE A 104 -6.94 -0.91 -19.45
CA ILE A 104 -7.81 -1.56 -18.46
C ILE A 104 -8.68 -2.57 -19.19
N ILE A 105 -8.51 -3.85 -18.87
CA ILE A 105 -9.18 -4.95 -19.55
C ILE A 105 -10.33 -5.57 -18.76
N LYS A 106 -10.37 -5.34 -17.46
CA LYS A 106 -11.45 -5.84 -16.59
C LYS A 106 -11.66 -4.91 -15.40
N ASN A 107 -12.92 -4.74 -15.04
CA ASN A 107 -13.33 -3.96 -13.86
C ASN A 107 -14.19 -4.85 -12.96
N GLY A 108 -14.07 -4.65 -11.66
CA GLY A 108 -14.84 -5.41 -10.68
C GLY A 108 -14.78 -4.77 -9.30
N ASP A 109 -15.26 -5.52 -8.32
CA ASP A 109 -15.21 -5.16 -6.91
C ASP A 109 -14.09 -5.94 -6.19
N ALA A 110 -14.17 -6.03 -4.86
CA ALA A 110 -13.18 -6.77 -4.06
C ALA A 110 -13.06 -8.25 -4.48
N SER A 111 -14.11 -8.85 -5.02
CA SER A 111 -14.09 -10.25 -5.45
C SER A 111 -13.11 -10.50 -6.61
N LEU A 112 -12.84 -9.49 -7.42
CA LEU A 112 -11.85 -9.60 -8.49
C LEU A 112 -10.43 -9.77 -7.93
N VAL A 113 -10.12 -9.18 -6.79
CA VAL A 113 -8.84 -9.38 -6.10
C VAL A 113 -8.69 -10.85 -5.68
N GLU A 114 -9.74 -11.43 -5.11
CA GLU A 114 -9.75 -12.85 -4.71
C GLU A 114 -9.61 -13.78 -5.91
N GLU A 115 -10.28 -13.49 -7.00
CA GLU A 115 -10.18 -14.24 -8.26
C GLU A 115 -8.74 -14.23 -8.80
N ILE A 116 -8.09 -13.07 -8.80
CA ILE A 116 -6.69 -12.95 -9.21
C ILE A 116 -5.77 -13.71 -8.25
N ASN A 117 -6.04 -13.64 -6.95
CA ASN A 117 -5.25 -14.34 -5.94
C ASN A 117 -5.29 -15.88 -6.14
N GLU A 118 -6.42 -16.42 -6.54
CA GLU A 118 -6.59 -17.85 -6.80
C GLU A 118 -6.02 -18.28 -8.15
N SER A 119 -6.24 -17.49 -9.20
CA SER A 119 -5.96 -17.87 -10.60
C SER A 119 -4.71 -17.19 -11.18
N GLY A 120 -4.17 -16.18 -10.50
CA GLY A 120 -3.05 -15.37 -11.01
C GLY A 120 -3.45 -14.49 -12.20
N PHE A 121 -2.45 -13.94 -12.86
CA PHE A 121 -2.63 -13.03 -14.01
C PHE A 121 -2.55 -13.72 -15.38
N ALA A 122 -2.27 -15.02 -15.43
CA ALA A 122 -2.02 -15.76 -16.67
C ALA A 122 -3.16 -15.63 -17.69
N GLU A 123 -4.41 -15.63 -17.22
CA GLU A 123 -5.59 -15.44 -18.05
C GLU A 123 -5.58 -14.09 -18.79
N TYR A 124 -5.05 -13.06 -18.13
CA TYR A 124 -5.03 -11.70 -18.66
C TYR A 124 -3.79 -11.43 -19.53
N GLU A 125 -2.69 -12.08 -19.26
CA GLU A 125 -1.43 -11.92 -19.99
C GLU A 125 -1.44 -12.51 -21.39
N GLN A 126 -2.35 -13.42 -21.68
CA GLN A 126 -2.49 -14.11 -22.97
C GLN A 126 -3.28 -13.32 -24.03
N ARG A 127 -3.66 -12.09 -23.74
CA ARG A 127 -4.44 -11.26 -24.68
C ARG A 127 -3.58 -10.43 -25.61
#